data_d4c47026a28fdcab2daa0b563c072461
#
_entry.id   d4c47026a28fdcab2daa0b563c072461
#
_cell.length_a   1.000
_cell.length_b   1.000
_cell.length_c   1.000
_cell.angle_alpha   90.00
_cell.angle_beta   90.00
_cell.angle_gamma   90.00
#
_symmetry.space_group_name_H-M   'P 1'
#
loop_
_entity.id
_entity.type
_entity.pdbx_description
1 polymer ?
#
loop_
_entity_poly.entity_id
_entity_poly.type
_entity_poly.pdbx_seq_one_letter_code
_entity_poly.pdbx_strand_id
1 'polypeptide(L)'
;MRVLITAGIFPPDIGGPATFVPKIANYFQDELNYEIEILTLSDRKNLNINDDFSVKRINRSLPIIYRWLKTIFTIYKLGGNKDLIFVNGLGTETTIANIFLKKKIIRKIVGDPVWERAYNKSKISENFDDFQVRNYGLSISLQKKVRNFSIKKSDIVITPSQHLKDFIINLGFKNKIKRINNGVNIPKENGKIFTNDQINITIVSRLVTHKNIEKIIGAISDLNNPLIKLNIIGDGPEQNQLHSISLGSDNKENIIFHGKLNRDDINNILLNSDIYIQASNYEGLPHSLLEAMSYGIPVLCTPVGECKEILGNEDRGYVLDLPVSKDNIKSKINEIVNEKNVATIKGQEGRDFISEKYNLANTFNLYKNLFIKLLEEEHK
;
A
#
# COMPACT_ATOMS: atom_id res chain seq x y z
N MET A 1 25.92 -10.02 5.74
CA MET A 1 24.93 -10.97 5.18
C MET A 1 24.60 -10.60 3.74
N ARG A 2 24.42 -11.60 2.87
CA ARG A 2 24.08 -11.41 1.45
C ARG A 2 22.63 -11.78 1.21
N VAL A 3 21.83 -10.83 0.77
CA VAL A 3 20.37 -11.00 0.60
C VAL A 3 19.98 -10.79 -0.85
N LEU A 4 19.20 -11.72 -1.41
CA LEU A 4 18.49 -11.51 -2.67
C LEU A 4 17.07 -11.03 -2.36
N ILE A 5 16.68 -9.87 -2.88
CA ILE A 5 15.31 -9.38 -2.83
C ILE A 5 14.63 -9.62 -4.18
N THR A 6 13.49 -10.30 -4.20
CA THR A 6 12.69 -10.47 -5.41
C THR A 6 11.43 -9.60 -5.32
N ALA A 7 11.21 -8.76 -6.34
CA ALA A 7 10.08 -7.83 -6.41
C ALA A 7 9.37 -7.92 -7.75
N GLY A 8 8.04 -7.82 -7.77
CA GLY A 8 7.27 -7.78 -9.02
C GLY A 8 7.41 -6.46 -9.77
N ILE A 9 7.62 -5.37 -9.02
CA ILE A 9 7.83 -4.00 -9.48
C ILE A 9 8.91 -3.32 -8.61
N PHE A 10 9.67 -2.42 -9.22
CA PHE A 10 10.72 -1.61 -8.59
C PHE A 10 10.80 -0.26 -9.33
N PRO A 11 11.31 0.82 -8.75
CA PRO A 11 11.42 2.10 -9.46
C PRO A 11 12.04 1.94 -10.87
N PRO A 12 11.54 2.68 -11.87
CA PRO A 12 10.58 3.78 -11.79
C PRO A 12 9.10 3.34 -11.81
N ASP A 13 8.78 2.05 -11.67
CA ASP A 13 7.41 1.59 -11.48
C ASP A 13 6.80 2.21 -10.20
N ILE A 14 5.46 2.28 -10.14
CA ILE A 14 4.72 2.85 -9.01
C ILE A 14 3.88 1.78 -8.35
N GLY A 15 3.91 1.78 -7.01
CA GLY A 15 3.12 0.86 -6.20
C GLY A 15 3.83 0.48 -4.90
N GLY A 16 3.12 -0.20 -4.02
CA GLY A 16 3.61 -0.57 -2.69
C GLY A 16 5.00 -1.23 -2.67
N PRO A 17 5.25 -2.29 -3.48
CA PRO A 17 6.58 -2.89 -3.56
C PRO A 17 7.66 -1.93 -4.06
N ALA A 18 7.36 -1.11 -5.08
CA ALA A 18 8.31 -0.15 -5.63
C ALA A 18 8.67 0.99 -4.64
N THR A 19 7.80 1.28 -3.67
CA THR A 19 8.08 2.23 -2.59
C THR A 19 8.79 1.56 -1.41
N PHE A 20 8.41 0.34 -1.05
CA PHE A 20 8.91 -0.35 0.14
C PHE A 20 10.29 -0.96 -0.07
N VAL A 21 10.53 -1.62 -1.22
CA VAL A 21 11.78 -2.38 -1.45
C VAL A 21 13.03 -1.50 -1.43
N PRO A 22 13.08 -0.31 -2.07
CA PRO A 22 14.23 0.58 -1.96
C PRO A 22 14.52 0.98 -0.52
N LYS A 23 13.48 1.35 0.24
CA LYS A 23 13.63 1.81 1.63
C LYS A 23 14.21 0.75 2.55
N ILE A 24 13.72 -0.51 2.45
CA ILE A 24 14.24 -1.59 3.27
C ILE A 24 15.62 -2.05 2.80
N ALA A 25 15.90 -1.97 1.50
CA ALA A 25 17.21 -2.28 0.94
C ALA A 25 18.26 -1.28 1.45
N ASN A 26 17.98 0.02 1.40
CA ASN A 26 18.84 1.06 1.99
C ASN A 26 19.09 0.80 3.48
N TYR A 27 18.02 0.58 4.24
CA TYR A 27 18.16 0.29 5.67
C TYR A 27 19.08 -0.91 5.95
N PHE A 28 18.94 -1.98 5.18
CA PHE A 28 19.78 -3.16 5.35
C PHE A 28 21.22 -2.94 4.90
N GLN A 29 21.44 -2.12 3.87
CA GLN A 29 22.76 -1.81 3.36
C GLN A 29 23.47 -0.81 4.27
N ASP A 30 22.82 0.30 4.62
CA ASP A 30 23.44 1.42 5.33
C ASP A 30 23.58 1.15 6.83
N GLU A 31 22.56 0.56 7.46
CA GLU A 31 22.53 0.34 8.91
C GLU A 31 23.08 -1.04 9.33
N LEU A 32 23.02 -2.04 8.45
CA LEU A 32 23.39 -3.40 8.80
C LEU A 32 24.60 -3.93 8.00
N ASN A 33 25.13 -3.16 7.05
CA ASN A 33 26.20 -3.57 6.13
C ASN A 33 25.87 -4.88 5.39
N TYR A 34 24.60 -5.08 4.98
CA TYR A 34 24.22 -6.23 4.18
C TYR A 34 24.48 -5.98 2.69
N GLU A 35 24.96 -7.00 1.99
CA GLU A 35 25.08 -6.98 0.53
C GLU A 35 23.72 -7.32 -0.09
N ILE A 36 23.08 -6.32 -0.68
CA ILE A 36 21.73 -6.44 -1.26
C ILE A 36 21.81 -6.54 -2.78
N GLU A 37 21.14 -7.55 -3.33
CA GLU A 37 20.90 -7.66 -4.76
C GLU A 37 19.40 -7.79 -5.02
N ILE A 38 18.89 -7.07 -6.02
CA ILE A 38 17.45 -6.99 -6.30
C ILE A 38 17.16 -7.58 -7.68
N LEU A 39 16.17 -8.48 -7.77
CA LEU A 39 15.61 -8.95 -9.04
C LEU A 39 14.19 -8.44 -9.20
N THR A 40 13.92 -7.80 -10.34
CA THR A 40 12.58 -7.26 -10.65
C THR A 40 12.18 -7.47 -12.11
N LEU A 41 10.87 -7.35 -12.39
CA LEU A 41 10.36 -7.18 -13.75
C LEU A 41 10.31 -5.68 -14.07
N SER A 42 10.63 -5.33 -15.33
CA SER A 42 10.63 -3.94 -15.77
C SER A 42 10.21 -3.82 -17.23
N ASP A 43 9.73 -2.64 -17.63
CA ASP A 43 9.47 -2.36 -19.02
C ASP A 43 10.78 -2.26 -19.82
N ARG A 44 10.73 -2.51 -21.14
CA ARG A 44 11.93 -2.56 -21.98
C ARG A 44 12.76 -1.28 -21.90
N LYS A 45 12.12 -0.12 -21.84
CA LYS A 45 12.79 1.19 -21.73
C LYS A 45 13.58 1.38 -20.44
N ASN A 46 13.27 0.61 -19.40
CA ASN A 46 13.83 0.76 -18.06
C ASN A 46 14.85 -0.35 -17.70
N LEU A 47 15.27 -1.18 -18.65
CA LEU A 47 16.17 -2.31 -18.37
C LEU A 47 17.57 -1.89 -17.93
N ASN A 48 18.05 -0.75 -18.44
CA ASN A 48 19.41 -0.25 -18.25
C ASN A 48 19.46 1.01 -17.37
N ILE A 49 18.49 1.19 -16.48
CA ILE A 49 18.54 2.27 -15.50
C ILE A 49 19.71 2.02 -14.54
N ASN A 50 20.50 3.04 -14.29
CA ASN A 50 21.50 3.02 -13.25
C ASN A 50 20.80 3.21 -11.89
N ASP A 51 20.92 2.23 -11.03
CA ASP A 51 20.29 2.21 -9.70
C ASP A 51 21.40 2.35 -8.64
N ASP A 52 21.05 2.85 -7.47
CA ASP A 52 21.93 2.90 -6.29
C ASP A 52 22.22 1.49 -5.73
N PHE A 53 21.50 0.48 -6.23
CA PHE A 53 21.63 -0.93 -5.86
C PHE A 53 22.09 -1.79 -7.03
N SER A 54 22.58 -3.00 -6.74
CA SER A 54 22.71 -4.07 -7.72
C SER A 54 21.31 -4.57 -8.12
N VAL A 55 20.74 -4.03 -9.20
CA VAL A 55 19.39 -4.38 -9.68
C VAL A 55 19.45 -5.16 -10.99
N LYS A 56 18.97 -6.38 -10.99
CA LYS A 56 18.76 -7.19 -12.19
C LYS A 56 17.32 -7.02 -12.67
N ARG A 57 17.14 -6.51 -13.90
CA ARG A 57 15.82 -6.28 -14.50
C ARG A 57 15.53 -7.30 -15.59
N ILE A 58 14.33 -7.88 -15.58
CA ILE A 58 13.83 -8.78 -16.64
C ILE A 58 12.69 -8.08 -17.36
N ASN A 59 12.75 -8.07 -18.70
CA ASN A 59 11.73 -7.44 -19.53
C ASN A 59 10.35 -8.08 -19.30
N ARG A 60 9.40 -7.27 -18.84
CA ARG A 60 8.01 -7.67 -18.55
C ARG A 60 7.24 -8.08 -19.81
N SER A 61 7.59 -7.53 -20.98
CA SER A 61 6.92 -7.77 -22.26
C SER A 61 7.30 -9.09 -22.92
N LEU A 62 8.24 -9.86 -22.37
CA LEU A 62 8.59 -11.18 -22.90
C LEU A 62 7.40 -12.15 -22.84
N PRO A 63 7.29 -13.11 -23.76
CA PRO A 63 6.28 -14.16 -23.70
C PRO A 63 6.25 -14.82 -22.32
N ILE A 64 5.05 -15.05 -21.78
CA ILE A 64 4.83 -15.44 -20.39
C ILE A 64 5.70 -16.64 -19.96
N ILE A 65 5.72 -17.71 -20.75
CA ILE A 65 6.48 -18.94 -20.41
C ILE A 65 7.98 -18.66 -20.41
N TYR A 66 8.49 -17.98 -21.44
CA TYR A 66 9.90 -17.64 -21.54
C TYR A 66 10.34 -16.69 -20.40
N ARG A 67 9.55 -15.67 -20.10
CA ARG A 67 9.79 -14.76 -18.97
C ARG A 67 9.85 -15.52 -17.65
N TRP A 68 8.91 -16.42 -17.45
CA TRP A 68 8.81 -17.22 -16.23
C TRP A 68 10.05 -18.10 -16.04
N LEU A 69 10.45 -18.86 -17.08
CA LEU A 69 11.66 -19.69 -17.05
C LEU A 69 12.92 -18.84 -16.86
N LYS A 70 13.04 -17.71 -17.58
CA LYS A 70 14.15 -16.77 -17.43
C LYS A 70 14.24 -16.21 -16.00
N THR A 71 13.10 -15.90 -15.40
CA THR A 71 13.04 -15.39 -14.01
C THR A 71 13.52 -16.46 -13.03
N ILE A 72 13.03 -17.69 -13.14
CA ILE A 72 13.45 -18.82 -12.30
C ILE A 72 14.97 -19.05 -12.41
N PHE A 73 15.48 -19.14 -13.65
CA PHE A 73 16.91 -19.34 -13.89
C PHE A 73 17.76 -18.19 -13.33
N THR A 74 17.29 -16.94 -13.48
CA THR A 74 18.01 -15.78 -12.93
C THR A 74 18.02 -15.81 -11.42
N ILE A 75 16.90 -16.15 -10.75
CA ILE A 75 16.83 -16.32 -9.29
C ILE A 75 17.80 -17.44 -8.85
N TYR A 76 17.81 -18.55 -9.56
CA TYR A 76 18.74 -19.65 -9.26
C TYR A 76 20.20 -19.20 -9.34
N LYS A 77 20.57 -18.48 -10.41
CA LYS A 77 21.93 -17.97 -10.58
C LYS A 77 22.34 -16.97 -9.49
N LEU A 78 21.49 -15.99 -9.21
CA LEU A 78 21.76 -14.94 -8.20
C LEU A 78 21.70 -15.46 -6.77
N GLY A 79 20.78 -16.39 -6.48
CA GLY A 79 20.56 -16.93 -5.14
C GLY A 79 21.65 -17.89 -4.66
N GLY A 80 22.49 -18.43 -5.55
CA GLY A 80 23.49 -19.44 -5.20
C GLY A 80 24.47 -18.99 -4.11
N ASN A 81 24.93 -17.76 -4.16
CA ASN A 81 25.86 -17.17 -3.19
C ASN A 81 25.20 -16.32 -2.12
N LYS A 82 23.87 -16.32 -1.99
CA LYS A 82 23.13 -15.55 -0.98
C LYS A 82 22.83 -16.39 0.26
N ASP A 83 22.72 -15.71 1.37
CA ASP A 83 22.41 -16.34 2.65
C ASP A 83 20.90 -16.47 2.86
N LEU A 84 20.12 -15.52 2.29
CA LEU A 84 18.65 -15.42 2.44
C LEU A 84 18.00 -14.86 1.19
N ILE A 85 16.74 -15.25 0.93
CA ILE A 85 15.89 -14.65 -0.11
C ILE A 85 14.71 -13.95 0.53
N PHE A 86 14.60 -12.63 0.35
CA PHE A 86 13.44 -11.84 0.75
C PHE A 86 12.49 -11.63 -0.43
N VAL A 87 11.27 -12.17 -0.31
CA VAL A 87 10.28 -12.21 -1.40
C VAL A 87 9.22 -11.15 -1.18
N ASN A 88 9.24 -10.10 -1.97
CA ASN A 88 8.18 -9.07 -2.04
C ASN A 88 7.52 -9.04 -3.44
N GLY A 89 7.48 -10.15 -4.13
CA GLY A 89 6.97 -10.41 -5.47
C GLY A 89 7.68 -11.59 -6.09
N LEU A 90 7.24 -12.05 -7.28
CA LEU A 90 7.82 -13.20 -7.99
C LEU A 90 7.85 -14.48 -7.13
N GLY A 91 6.80 -14.64 -6.30
CA GLY A 91 6.81 -15.66 -5.26
C GLY A 91 6.83 -17.10 -5.77
N THR A 92 6.15 -17.39 -6.87
CA THR A 92 6.12 -18.74 -7.47
C THR A 92 7.47 -19.08 -8.10
N GLU A 93 8.03 -18.14 -8.86
CA GLU A 93 9.32 -18.27 -9.51
C GLU A 93 10.43 -18.49 -8.49
N THR A 94 10.40 -17.70 -7.40
CA THR A 94 11.35 -17.85 -6.29
C THR A 94 11.22 -19.21 -5.62
N THR A 95 10.00 -19.66 -5.39
CA THR A 95 9.76 -20.97 -4.73
C THR A 95 10.33 -22.12 -5.57
N ILE A 96 10.14 -22.07 -6.90
CA ILE A 96 10.64 -23.12 -7.80
C ILE A 96 12.17 -23.09 -7.85
N ALA A 97 12.79 -21.91 -8.02
CA ALA A 97 14.25 -21.78 -7.98
C ALA A 97 14.82 -22.30 -6.65
N ASN A 98 14.12 -22.04 -5.53
CA ASN A 98 14.58 -22.42 -4.21
C ASN A 98 14.46 -23.91 -3.88
N ILE A 99 13.74 -24.70 -4.69
CA ILE A 99 13.78 -26.17 -4.56
C ILE A 99 15.22 -26.68 -4.70
N PHE A 100 16.00 -26.06 -5.58
CA PHE A 100 17.40 -26.41 -5.83
C PHE A 100 18.39 -25.61 -4.94
N LEU A 101 18.07 -24.38 -4.60
CA LEU A 101 18.93 -23.50 -3.80
C LEU A 101 18.91 -23.83 -2.31
N LYS A 102 17.75 -24.25 -1.80
CA LYS A 102 17.52 -24.59 -0.36
C LYS A 102 17.86 -23.44 0.58
N LYS A 103 17.66 -22.18 0.16
CA LYS A 103 17.89 -20.99 0.97
C LYS A 103 16.67 -20.69 1.84
N LYS A 104 16.88 -19.99 2.96
CA LYS A 104 15.79 -19.46 3.78
C LYS A 104 14.98 -18.42 2.99
N ILE A 105 13.66 -18.52 3.07
CA ILE A 105 12.73 -17.59 2.44
C ILE A 105 11.93 -16.84 3.50
N ILE A 106 12.09 -15.52 3.52
CA ILE A 106 11.13 -14.61 4.17
C ILE A 106 10.25 -14.01 3.07
N ARG A 107 8.94 -14.18 3.19
CA ARG A 107 7.97 -13.69 2.20
C ARG A 107 7.06 -12.64 2.78
N LYS A 108 7.01 -11.47 2.16
CA LYS A 108 6.03 -10.44 2.45
C LYS A 108 4.83 -10.60 1.52
N ILE A 109 3.63 -10.68 2.11
CA ILE A 109 2.35 -10.77 1.39
C ILE A 109 1.53 -9.55 1.74
N VAL A 110 1.23 -8.73 0.71
CA VAL A 110 0.49 -7.47 0.83
C VAL A 110 -0.89 -7.53 0.18
N GLY A 111 -1.26 -8.64 -0.45
CA GLY A 111 -2.53 -8.89 -1.13
C GLY A 111 -2.57 -10.29 -1.71
N ASP A 112 -3.64 -10.62 -2.43
CA ASP A 112 -3.78 -11.88 -3.17
C ASP A 112 -3.69 -11.64 -4.68
N PRO A 113 -2.57 -11.97 -5.33
CA PRO A 113 -2.40 -11.75 -6.76
C PRO A 113 -3.36 -12.59 -7.63
N VAL A 114 -4.01 -13.62 -7.09
CA VAL A 114 -5.02 -14.40 -7.82
C VAL A 114 -6.33 -13.63 -7.86
N TRP A 115 -6.76 -13.10 -6.71
CA TRP A 115 -7.94 -12.25 -6.60
C TRP A 115 -7.78 -10.97 -7.42
N GLU A 116 -6.68 -10.24 -7.23
CA GLU A 116 -6.40 -8.98 -7.94
C GLU A 116 -6.45 -9.15 -9.47
N ARG A 117 -5.84 -10.23 -10.00
CA ARG A 117 -5.88 -10.51 -11.44
C ARG A 117 -7.26 -10.88 -11.94
N ALA A 118 -8.05 -11.62 -11.17
CA ALA A 118 -9.40 -12.00 -11.56
C ALA A 118 -10.34 -10.79 -11.51
N TYR A 119 -10.24 -9.96 -10.47
CA TYR A 119 -11.01 -8.73 -10.29
C TYR A 119 -10.69 -7.70 -11.38
N ASN A 120 -9.42 -7.38 -11.61
CA ASN A 120 -8.98 -6.41 -12.61
C ASN A 120 -9.30 -6.82 -14.07
N LYS A 121 -9.56 -8.11 -14.32
CA LYS A 121 -10.01 -8.61 -15.62
C LYS A 121 -11.53 -8.74 -15.71
N SER A 122 -12.27 -8.18 -14.76
CA SER A 122 -13.74 -8.27 -14.65
C SER A 122 -14.27 -9.71 -14.73
N LYS A 123 -13.47 -10.70 -14.28
CA LYS A 123 -13.88 -12.11 -14.22
C LYS A 123 -14.70 -12.42 -12.96
N ILE A 124 -14.60 -11.57 -11.97
CA ILE A 124 -15.29 -11.64 -10.68
C ILE A 124 -15.67 -10.24 -10.23
N SER A 125 -16.74 -10.15 -9.46
CA SER A 125 -17.20 -8.91 -8.80
C SER A 125 -17.14 -9.00 -7.28
N GLU A 126 -16.85 -10.19 -6.75
CA GLU A 126 -16.84 -10.49 -5.33
C GLU A 126 -15.67 -9.82 -4.62
N ASN A 127 -15.90 -9.49 -3.35
CA ASN A 127 -14.88 -8.98 -2.46
C ASN A 127 -13.78 -10.04 -2.19
N PHE A 128 -12.75 -9.63 -1.50
CA PHE A 128 -11.58 -10.47 -1.21
C PHE A 128 -11.96 -11.76 -0.44
N ASP A 129 -12.79 -11.64 0.60
CA ASP A 129 -13.12 -12.75 1.50
C ASP A 129 -14.03 -13.77 0.83
N ASP A 130 -15.07 -13.32 0.15
CA ASP A 130 -15.97 -14.17 -0.63
C ASP A 130 -15.22 -14.95 -1.70
N PHE A 131 -14.24 -14.31 -2.36
CA PHE A 131 -13.39 -14.97 -3.34
C PHE A 131 -12.63 -16.15 -2.76
N GLN A 132 -12.20 -16.09 -1.51
CA GLN A 132 -11.39 -17.17 -0.93
C GLN A 132 -12.20 -18.46 -0.76
N VAL A 133 -13.48 -18.36 -0.44
CA VAL A 133 -14.35 -19.52 -0.15
C VAL A 133 -15.08 -20.05 -1.39
N ARG A 134 -15.29 -19.22 -2.41
CA ARG A 134 -16.00 -19.64 -3.64
C ARG A 134 -15.11 -20.41 -4.61
N ASN A 135 -15.75 -21.27 -5.41
CA ASN A 135 -15.10 -22.00 -6.50
C ASN A 135 -15.36 -21.31 -7.86
N TYR A 136 -14.29 -21.04 -8.60
CA TYR A 136 -14.32 -20.31 -9.89
C TYR A 136 -13.80 -21.16 -11.07
N GLY A 137 -13.91 -22.46 -10.99
CA GLY A 137 -13.48 -23.39 -12.03
C GLY A 137 -11.95 -23.71 -11.97
N LEU A 138 -11.51 -24.53 -12.91
CA LEU A 138 -10.19 -25.18 -12.86
C LEU A 138 -9.02 -24.19 -12.91
N SER A 139 -9.11 -23.14 -13.75
CA SER A 139 -8.00 -22.19 -13.93
C SER A 139 -7.69 -21.40 -12.64
N ILE A 140 -8.72 -20.83 -12.00
CA ILE A 140 -8.55 -20.06 -10.76
C ILE A 140 -8.17 -21.00 -9.61
N SER A 141 -8.78 -22.19 -9.55
CA SER A 141 -8.45 -23.19 -8.53
C SER A 141 -6.99 -23.65 -8.62
N LEU A 142 -6.44 -23.84 -9.81
CA LEU A 142 -5.04 -24.14 -9.99
C LEU A 142 -4.14 -22.98 -9.56
N GLN A 143 -4.50 -21.74 -9.90
CA GLN A 143 -3.75 -20.57 -9.45
C GLN A 143 -3.75 -20.43 -7.91
N LYS A 144 -4.89 -20.68 -7.25
CA LYS A 144 -4.98 -20.74 -5.78
C LYS A 144 -4.06 -21.83 -5.20
N LYS A 145 -4.04 -23.04 -5.79
CA LYS A 145 -3.14 -24.13 -5.37
C LYS A 145 -1.67 -23.77 -5.51
N VAL A 146 -1.27 -23.17 -6.63
CA VAL A 146 0.12 -22.73 -6.89
C VAL A 146 0.52 -21.62 -5.90
N ARG A 147 -0.36 -20.64 -5.65
CA ARG A 147 -0.16 -19.62 -4.62
C ARG A 147 0.06 -20.25 -3.25
N ASN A 148 -0.84 -21.15 -2.83
CA ASN A 148 -0.78 -21.80 -1.54
C ASN A 148 0.50 -22.64 -1.37
N PHE A 149 0.88 -23.39 -2.42
CA PHE A 149 2.14 -24.14 -2.44
C PHE A 149 3.35 -23.18 -2.27
N SER A 150 3.35 -22.08 -3.00
CA SER A 150 4.41 -21.07 -2.93
C SER A 150 4.53 -20.45 -1.52
N ILE A 151 3.41 -20.13 -0.88
CA ILE A 151 3.38 -19.62 0.50
C ILE A 151 3.90 -20.69 1.48
N LYS A 152 3.47 -21.94 1.33
CA LYS A 152 3.84 -23.07 2.19
C LYS A 152 5.34 -23.36 2.23
N LYS A 153 6.05 -23.02 1.17
CA LYS A 153 7.50 -23.21 1.05
C LYS A 153 8.33 -22.05 1.63
N SER A 154 7.69 -21.08 2.25
CA SER A 154 8.38 -19.98 2.94
C SER A 154 8.68 -20.35 4.39
N ASP A 155 9.85 -19.98 4.90
CA ASP A 155 10.21 -20.18 6.30
C ASP A 155 9.42 -19.23 7.20
N ILE A 156 9.29 -17.97 6.78
CA ILE A 156 8.49 -16.97 7.45
C ILE A 156 7.63 -16.21 6.43
N VAL A 157 6.37 -15.98 6.79
CA VAL A 157 5.45 -15.11 6.07
C VAL A 157 5.21 -13.84 6.88
N ILE A 158 5.36 -12.69 6.25
CA ILE A 158 5.07 -11.38 6.83
C ILE A 158 3.84 -10.79 6.14
N THR A 159 2.90 -10.30 6.93
CA THR A 159 1.72 -9.57 6.45
C THR A 159 1.65 -8.19 7.11
N PRO A 160 1.23 -7.14 6.39
CA PRO A 160 1.14 -5.79 6.94
C PRO A 160 -0.13 -5.55 7.77
N SER A 161 -1.10 -6.45 7.74
CA SER A 161 -2.40 -6.26 8.36
C SER A 161 -2.89 -7.53 9.08
N GLN A 162 -3.80 -7.36 10.03
CA GLN A 162 -4.43 -8.49 10.72
C GLN A 162 -5.31 -9.28 9.75
N HIS A 163 -6.08 -8.61 8.91
CA HIS A 163 -6.92 -9.25 7.89
C HIS A 163 -6.12 -10.21 6.97
N LEU A 164 -4.98 -9.75 6.44
CA LEU A 164 -4.11 -10.62 5.64
C LEU A 164 -3.45 -11.74 6.47
N LYS A 165 -3.15 -11.50 7.73
CA LYS A 165 -2.66 -12.53 8.63
C LYS A 165 -3.71 -13.62 8.82
N ASP A 166 -4.95 -13.25 9.06
CA ASP A 166 -6.08 -14.19 9.23
C ASP A 166 -6.35 -14.97 7.94
N PHE A 167 -6.29 -14.30 6.79
CA PHE A 167 -6.33 -14.97 5.49
C PHE A 167 -5.25 -16.06 5.36
N ILE A 168 -4.00 -15.77 5.70
CA ILE A 168 -2.92 -16.78 5.63
C ILE A 168 -3.11 -17.89 6.66
N ILE A 169 -3.60 -17.58 7.87
CA ILE A 169 -3.95 -18.57 8.89
C ILE A 169 -5.03 -19.54 8.35
N ASN A 170 -6.06 -19.01 7.70
CA ASN A 170 -7.16 -19.79 7.11
C ASN A 170 -6.70 -20.70 5.96
N LEU A 171 -5.55 -20.39 5.33
CA LEU A 171 -4.88 -21.30 4.39
C LEU A 171 -4.09 -22.43 5.08
N GLY A 172 -4.08 -22.51 6.40
CA GLY A 172 -3.42 -23.56 7.17
C GLY A 172 -1.96 -23.28 7.59
N PHE A 173 -1.51 -21.99 7.61
CA PHE A 173 -0.12 -21.60 7.91
C PHE A 173 0.01 -20.86 9.26
N LYS A 174 -0.32 -21.48 10.38
CA LYS A 174 -0.38 -20.80 11.69
C LYS A 174 0.98 -20.44 12.31
N ASN A 175 1.98 -21.29 12.17
CA ASN A 175 3.21 -21.20 12.99
C ASN A 175 4.32 -20.28 12.42
N LYS A 176 4.19 -19.80 11.19
CA LYS A 176 5.24 -19.10 10.47
C LYS A 176 4.87 -17.67 10.06
N ILE A 177 3.80 -17.12 10.65
CA ILE A 177 3.27 -15.82 10.21
C ILE A 177 3.59 -14.75 11.24
N LYS A 178 4.12 -13.63 10.77
CA LYS A 178 4.35 -12.41 11.55
C LYS A 178 3.56 -11.24 10.95
N ARG A 179 2.83 -10.50 11.78
CA ARG A 179 2.30 -9.20 11.40
C ARG A 179 3.40 -8.17 11.61
N ILE A 180 3.82 -7.50 10.55
CA ILE A 180 4.70 -6.34 10.59
C ILE A 180 4.06 -5.28 9.71
N ASN A 181 3.49 -4.27 10.33
CA ASN A 181 2.80 -3.18 9.63
C ASN A 181 3.77 -2.45 8.69
N ASN A 182 3.25 -1.91 7.60
CA ASN A 182 4.03 -0.99 6.79
C ASN A 182 4.15 0.34 7.55
N GLY A 183 5.37 0.83 7.72
CA GLY A 183 5.61 2.10 8.37
C GLY A 183 5.56 3.28 7.43
N VAL A 184 5.34 4.46 8.00
CA VAL A 184 5.46 5.75 7.34
C VAL A 184 6.51 6.60 8.06
N ASN A 185 7.11 7.55 7.34
CA ASN A 185 7.96 8.55 7.97
C ASN A 185 7.08 9.48 8.80
N ILE A 186 7.53 9.79 10.01
CA ILE A 186 6.86 10.77 10.85
C ILE A 186 7.54 12.12 10.60
N PRO A 187 6.83 13.11 10.04
CA PRO A 187 7.36 14.44 9.79
C PRO A 187 7.78 15.12 11.11
N LYS A 188 8.82 15.96 11.06
CA LYS A 188 9.21 16.78 12.23
C LYS A 188 8.16 17.84 12.53
N GLU A 189 7.54 18.39 11.50
CA GLU A 189 6.52 19.42 11.61
C GLU A 189 5.12 18.81 11.59
N ASN A 190 4.20 19.38 12.36
CA ASN A 190 2.78 19.09 12.26
C ASN A 190 2.19 19.80 11.04
N GLY A 191 1.05 19.32 10.55
CA GLY A 191 0.25 20.01 9.55
C GLY A 191 -0.21 21.40 10.06
N LYS A 192 -0.35 22.32 9.13
CA LYS A 192 -0.87 23.68 9.39
C LYS A 192 -2.39 23.67 9.31
N ILE A 193 -3.04 23.06 10.30
CA ILE A 193 -4.46 22.72 10.28
C ILE A 193 -5.28 23.93 10.71
N PHE A 194 -6.28 24.32 9.92
CA PHE A 194 -7.20 25.44 10.20
C PHE A 194 -6.51 26.76 10.53
N THR A 195 -5.36 27.01 9.94
CA THR A 195 -4.59 28.25 10.16
C THR A 195 -5.12 29.44 9.35
N ASN A 196 -5.95 29.19 8.34
CA ASN A 196 -6.55 30.19 7.47
C ASN A 196 -8.09 30.00 7.42
N ASP A 197 -8.78 30.98 6.82
CA ASP A 197 -10.21 30.87 6.56
C ASP A 197 -10.54 29.81 5.49
N GLN A 198 -9.65 29.64 4.51
CA GLN A 198 -9.77 28.61 3.48
C GLN A 198 -9.52 27.21 4.09
N ILE A 199 -10.36 26.25 3.73
CA ILE A 199 -10.31 24.89 4.20
C ILE A 199 -9.83 23.99 3.06
N ASN A 200 -8.65 23.42 3.22
CA ASN A 200 -8.03 22.52 2.23
C ASN A 200 -8.35 21.07 2.55
N ILE A 201 -9.18 20.47 1.73
CA ILE A 201 -9.51 19.04 1.79
C ILE A 201 -8.62 18.31 0.77
N THR A 202 -7.99 17.23 1.17
CA THR A 202 -7.04 16.51 0.31
C THR A 202 -7.39 15.03 0.18
N ILE A 203 -7.24 14.52 -1.05
CA ILE A 203 -7.33 13.11 -1.42
C ILE A 203 -6.01 12.73 -2.09
N VAL A 204 -5.40 11.61 -1.65
CA VAL A 204 -4.24 11.02 -2.33
C VAL A 204 -4.57 9.57 -2.66
N SER A 205 -4.90 9.29 -3.92
CA SER A 205 -5.26 7.93 -4.32
C SER A 205 -5.15 7.70 -5.83
N ARG A 206 -5.19 6.42 -6.23
CA ARG A 206 -5.46 6.08 -7.63
C ARG A 206 -6.93 6.39 -7.97
N LEU A 207 -7.16 7.00 -9.14
CA LEU A 207 -8.50 7.40 -9.60
C LEU A 207 -9.23 6.20 -10.22
N VAL A 208 -9.88 5.40 -9.37
CA VAL A 208 -10.64 4.17 -9.72
C VAL A 208 -11.95 4.11 -8.95
N THR A 209 -12.95 3.42 -9.50
CA THR A 209 -14.36 3.38 -9.04
C THR A 209 -14.53 3.12 -7.54
N HIS A 210 -13.79 2.15 -6.98
CA HIS A 210 -13.95 1.78 -5.58
C HIS A 210 -13.44 2.84 -4.58
N LYS A 211 -12.81 3.92 -5.06
CA LYS A 211 -12.38 5.07 -4.24
C LYS A 211 -13.50 6.11 -4.04
N ASN A 212 -14.60 6.01 -4.77
CA ASN A 212 -15.78 6.88 -4.66
C ASN A 212 -15.47 8.38 -4.74
N ILE A 213 -14.46 8.79 -5.53
CA ILE A 213 -14.04 10.19 -5.64
C ILE A 213 -15.17 11.04 -6.24
N GLU A 214 -15.97 10.48 -7.15
CA GLU A 214 -17.17 11.14 -7.69
C GLU A 214 -18.14 11.60 -6.59
N LYS A 215 -18.31 10.78 -5.53
CA LYS A 215 -19.19 11.11 -4.41
C LYS A 215 -18.62 12.22 -3.54
N ILE A 216 -17.28 12.27 -3.42
CA ILE A 216 -16.61 13.37 -2.70
C ILE A 216 -16.76 14.67 -3.48
N ILE A 217 -16.52 14.66 -4.80
CA ILE A 217 -16.73 15.82 -5.67
C ILE A 217 -18.17 16.31 -5.56
N GLY A 218 -19.16 15.40 -5.62
CA GLY A 218 -20.57 15.73 -5.48
C GLY A 218 -20.91 16.33 -4.11
N ALA A 219 -20.34 15.82 -3.02
CA ALA A 219 -20.53 16.37 -1.68
C ALA A 219 -19.95 17.80 -1.53
N ILE A 220 -18.76 18.05 -2.11
CA ILE A 220 -18.15 19.39 -2.13
C ILE A 220 -18.98 20.36 -2.96
N SER A 221 -19.51 19.91 -4.11
CA SER A 221 -20.43 20.71 -4.93
C SER A 221 -21.69 21.08 -4.16
N ASP A 222 -22.32 20.09 -3.47
CA ASP A 222 -23.56 20.28 -2.70
C ASP A 222 -23.35 21.14 -1.43
N LEU A 223 -22.11 21.25 -0.91
CA LEU A 223 -21.76 22.17 0.18
C LEU A 223 -21.83 23.63 -0.27
N ASN A 224 -21.52 23.90 -1.51
CA ASN A 224 -21.51 25.23 -2.13
C ASN A 224 -20.83 26.30 -1.26
N ASN A 225 -19.72 25.95 -0.64
CA ASN A 225 -18.93 26.82 0.22
C ASN A 225 -17.63 27.25 -0.48
N PRO A 226 -17.47 28.56 -0.84
CA PRO A 226 -16.32 29.04 -1.58
C PRO A 226 -15.00 28.97 -0.78
N LEU A 227 -15.06 28.80 0.52
CA LEU A 227 -13.88 28.63 1.37
C LEU A 227 -13.32 27.20 1.34
N ILE A 228 -14.07 26.22 0.81
CA ILE A 228 -13.62 24.82 0.74
C ILE A 228 -12.93 24.58 -0.59
N LYS A 229 -11.68 24.10 -0.53
CA LYS A 229 -10.88 23.69 -1.66
C LYS A 229 -10.60 22.18 -1.61
N LEU A 230 -10.86 21.48 -2.71
CA LEU A 230 -10.59 20.05 -2.83
C LEU A 230 -9.34 19.80 -3.69
N ASN A 231 -8.31 19.23 -3.10
CA ASN A 231 -7.08 18.81 -3.77
C ASN A 231 -7.14 17.30 -4.06
N ILE A 232 -7.16 16.93 -5.33
CA ILE A 232 -7.18 15.54 -5.79
C ILE A 232 -5.81 15.19 -6.37
N ILE A 233 -5.07 14.32 -5.67
CA ILE A 233 -3.73 13.89 -6.05
C ILE A 233 -3.77 12.42 -6.49
N GLY A 234 -3.26 12.16 -7.68
CA GLY A 234 -3.17 10.84 -8.28
C GLY A 234 -3.65 10.81 -9.71
N ASP A 235 -3.59 9.63 -10.30
CA ASP A 235 -4.05 9.34 -11.66
C ASP A 235 -4.85 8.03 -11.70
N GLY A 236 -5.52 7.77 -12.80
CA GLY A 236 -6.25 6.52 -13.00
C GLY A 236 -7.26 6.57 -14.15
N PRO A 237 -7.88 5.42 -14.44
CA PRO A 237 -8.80 5.29 -15.57
C PRO A 237 -10.04 6.21 -15.47
N GLU A 238 -10.44 6.64 -14.28
CA GLU A 238 -11.59 7.52 -14.08
C GLU A 238 -11.28 9.02 -14.20
N GLN A 239 -10.02 9.40 -14.44
CA GLN A 239 -9.60 10.79 -14.45
C GLN A 239 -10.48 11.69 -15.34
N ASN A 240 -10.73 11.28 -16.59
CA ASN A 240 -11.55 12.07 -17.53
C ASN A 240 -12.99 12.23 -17.07
N GLN A 241 -13.59 11.14 -16.53
CA GLN A 241 -14.93 11.16 -15.98
C GLN A 241 -15.03 12.12 -14.78
N LEU A 242 -14.10 12.03 -13.84
CA LEU A 242 -14.05 12.88 -12.64
C LEU A 242 -13.84 14.35 -13.00
N HIS A 243 -13.00 14.66 -13.99
CA HIS A 243 -12.89 16.02 -14.54
C HIS A 243 -14.22 16.51 -15.12
N SER A 244 -14.93 15.68 -15.90
CA SER A 244 -16.23 16.08 -16.46
C SER A 244 -17.26 16.36 -15.37
N ILE A 245 -17.29 15.57 -14.30
CA ILE A 245 -18.16 15.78 -13.14
C ILE A 245 -17.82 17.09 -12.43
N SER A 246 -16.54 17.39 -12.22
CA SER A 246 -16.12 18.62 -11.55
C SER A 246 -16.45 19.89 -12.34
N LEU A 247 -16.41 19.84 -13.67
CA LEU A 247 -16.79 20.97 -14.53
C LEU A 247 -18.30 21.30 -14.43
N GLY A 248 -19.13 20.33 -14.11
CA GLY A 248 -20.56 20.52 -13.83
C GLY A 248 -20.88 21.03 -12.42
N SER A 249 -19.87 21.22 -11.57
CA SER A 249 -20.01 21.74 -10.20
C SER A 249 -20.03 23.26 -10.17
N ASP A 250 -20.86 23.86 -9.32
CA ASP A 250 -20.84 25.31 -9.04
C ASP A 250 -19.51 25.76 -8.40
N ASN A 251 -18.82 24.85 -7.72
CA ASN A 251 -17.51 25.06 -7.07
C ASN A 251 -16.32 24.55 -7.91
N LYS A 252 -16.44 24.45 -9.21
CA LYS A 252 -15.42 23.88 -10.12
C LYS A 252 -14.02 24.51 -9.94
N GLU A 253 -13.95 25.81 -9.67
CA GLU A 253 -12.68 26.54 -9.47
C GLU A 253 -11.94 26.11 -8.18
N ASN A 254 -12.65 25.51 -7.23
CA ASN A 254 -12.11 25.03 -5.97
C ASN A 254 -11.78 23.52 -6.00
N ILE A 255 -12.02 22.82 -7.13
CA ILE A 255 -11.68 21.40 -7.29
C ILE A 255 -10.45 21.28 -8.17
N ILE A 256 -9.32 20.93 -7.57
CA ILE A 256 -8.03 20.94 -8.23
C ILE A 256 -7.51 19.51 -8.39
N PHE A 257 -7.30 19.11 -9.63
CA PHE A 257 -6.64 17.87 -9.99
C PHE A 257 -5.15 18.11 -10.19
N HIS A 258 -4.33 17.63 -9.30
CA HIS A 258 -2.88 17.75 -9.37
C HIS A 258 -2.22 16.69 -10.28
N GLY A 259 -2.99 15.66 -10.68
CA GLY A 259 -2.42 14.51 -11.35
C GLY A 259 -1.43 13.78 -10.46
N LYS A 260 -0.47 13.13 -11.06
CA LYS A 260 0.56 12.38 -10.35
C LYS A 260 1.69 13.32 -9.93
N LEU A 261 1.92 13.42 -8.64
CA LEU A 261 2.98 14.23 -8.03
C LEU A 261 4.14 13.38 -7.52
N ASN A 262 5.30 13.98 -7.36
CA ASN A 262 6.42 13.41 -6.61
C ASN A 262 6.16 13.48 -5.09
N ARG A 263 7.04 12.88 -4.31
CA ARG A 263 6.84 12.74 -2.87
C ARG A 263 6.87 14.06 -2.12
N ASP A 264 7.77 14.95 -2.51
CA ASP A 264 7.94 16.22 -1.82
C ASP A 264 6.74 17.17 -2.07
N ASP A 265 6.19 17.15 -3.28
CA ASP A 265 4.98 17.91 -3.61
C ASP A 265 3.77 17.39 -2.82
N ILE A 266 3.61 16.05 -2.71
CA ILE A 266 2.55 15.44 -1.88
C ILE A 266 2.70 15.88 -0.42
N ASN A 267 3.92 15.82 0.12
CA ASN A 267 4.21 16.22 1.48
C ASN A 267 3.86 17.70 1.73
N ASN A 268 4.19 18.58 0.78
CA ASN A 268 3.86 20.01 0.86
C ASN A 268 2.35 20.27 0.85
N ILE A 269 1.58 19.52 0.05
CA ILE A 269 0.12 19.65 0.05
C ILE A 269 -0.45 19.10 1.37
N LEU A 270 0.00 17.95 1.85
CA LEU A 270 -0.44 17.40 3.12
C LEU A 270 -0.12 18.34 4.29
N LEU A 271 1.07 18.95 4.31
CA LEU A 271 1.45 19.92 5.36
C LEU A 271 0.46 21.09 5.48
N ASN A 272 -0.20 21.46 4.38
CA ASN A 272 -1.15 22.56 4.31
C ASN A 272 -2.61 22.10 4.14
N SER A 273 -2.91 20.85 4.50
CA SER A 273 -4.25 20.26 4.44
C SER A 273 -4.93 20.33 5.79
N ASP A 274 -6.22 20.68 5.80
CA ASP A 274 -7.05 20.75 7.00
C ASP A 274 -7.82 19.45 7.25
N ILE A 275 -8.18 18.75 6.17
CA ILE A 275 -8.94 17.50 6.23
C ILE A 275 -8.38 16.55 5.15
N TYR A 276 -8.18 15.30 5.51
CA TYR A 276 -7.90 14.22 4.55
C TYR A 276 -9.12 13.32 4.40
N ILE A 277 -9.54 13.03 3.15
CA ILE A 277 -10.71 12.17 2.91
C ILE A 277 -10.30 10.91 2.14
N GLN A 278 -10.83 9.75 2.60
CA GLN A 278 -10.73 8.47 1.91
C GLN A 278 -12.06 7.71 1.99
N ALA A 279 -12.84 7.73 0.91
CA ALA A 279 -14.17 7.12 0.85
C ALA A 279 -14.20 5.75 0.16
N SER A 280 -13.17 4.94 0.36
CA SER A 280 -12.96 3.68 -0.37
C SER A 280 -13.96 2.60 0.06
N ASN A 281 -14.43 1.77 -0.90
CA ASN A 281 -15.20 0.55 -0.59
C ASN A 281 -14.29 -0.62 -0.16
N TYR A 282 -12.99 -0.55 -0.45
CA TYR A 282 -12.01 -1.57 -0.11
C TYR A 282 -10.63 -0.94 0.09
N GLU A 283 -9.96 -1.34 1.17
CA GLU A 283 -8.55 -1.06 1.46
C GLU A 283 -7.90 -2.27 2.14
N GLY A 284 -6.59 -2.43 1.95
CA GLY A 284 -5.77 -3.28 2.80
C GLY A 284 -5.25 -2.46 3.98
N LEU A 285 -4.03 -1.95 3.87
CA LEU A 285 -3.46 -0.93 4.75
C LEU A 285 -3.28 0.36 3.92
N PRO A 286 -4.08 1.40 4.12
CA PRO A 286 -4.05 2.61 3.30
C PRO A 286 -2.87 3.52 3.68
N HIS A 287 -1.77 3.44 2.92
CA HIS A 287 -0.58 4.24 3.19
C HIS A 287 -0.82 5.75 3.19
N SER A 288 -1.64 6.25 2.26
CA SER A 288 -1.94 7.68 2.19
C SER A 288 -2.71 8.21 3.41
N LEU A 289 -3.56 7.36 4.02
CA LEU A 289 -4.21 7.67 5.29
C LEU A 289 -3.18 7.78 6.42
N LEU A 290 -2.27 6.80 6.54
CA LEU A 290 -1.20 6.83 7.54
C LEU A 290 -0.30 8.06 7.38
N GLU A 291 -0.01 8.43 6.13
CA GLU A 291 0.77 9.62 5.81
C GLU A 291 0.04 10.91 6.23
N ALA A 292 -1.24 11.05 5.91
CA ALA A 292 -2.03 12.20 6.35
C ALA A 292 -2.08 12.29 7.88
N MET A 293 -2.38 11.19 8.56
CA MET A 293 -2.40 11.12 10.02
C MET A 293 -1.02 11.44 10.63
N SER A 294 0.07 11.10 9.97
CA SER A 294 1.42 11.41 10.47
C SER A 294 1.73 12.92 10.53
N TYR A 295 0.98 13.74 9.79
CA TYR A 295 0.98 15.21 9.92
C TYR A 295 0.01 15.74 10.98
N GLY A 296 -0.78 14.88 11.63
CA GLY A 296 -1.83 15.28 12.57
C GLY A 296 -3.08 15.84 11.87
N ILE A 297 -3.26 15.57 10.58
CA ILE A 297 -4.43 16.02 9.82
C ILE A 297 -5.66 15.25 10.28
N PRO A 298 -6.79 15.91 10.62
CA PRO A 298 -8.07 15.25 10.81
C PRO A 298 -8.46 14.43 9.60
N VAL A 299 -8.76 13.15 9.81
CA VAL A 299 -9.08 12.23 8.71
C VAL A 299 -10.53 11.82 8.73
N LEU A 300 -11.14 11.73 7.55
CA LEU A 300 -12.49 11.24 7.33
C LEU A 300 -12.41 10.02 6.40
N CYS A 301 -12.67 8.82 6.90
CA CYS A 301 -12.58 7.64 6.05
C CYS A 301 -13.61 6.56 6.35
N THR A 302 -13.83 5.67 5.37
CA THR A 302 -14.66 4.49 5.53
C THR A 302 -13.98 3.44 6.41
N PRO A 303 -14.73 2.67 7.23
CA PRO A 303 -14.19 1.68 8.17
C PRO A 303 -13.84 0.35 7.48
N VAL A 304 -13.14 0.41 6.34
CA VAL A 304 -12.76 -0.77 5.54
C VAL A 304 -11.31 -1.17 5.78
N GLY A 305 -11.02 -2.45 5.70
CA GLY A 305 -9.68 -2.99 5.96
C GLY A 305 -9.15 -2.60 7.34
N GLU A 306 -7.94 -2.08 7.40
CA GLU A 306 -7.31 -1.62 8.67
C GLU A 306 -7.82 -0.23 9.13
N CYS A 307 -8.61 0.50 8.34
CA CYS A 307 -9.08 1.83 8.71
C CYS A 307 -9.83 1.83 10.05
N LYS A 308 -10.63 0.79 10.31
CA LYS A 308 -11.37 0.66 11.57
C LYS A 308 -10.43 0.59 12.79
N GLU A 309 -9.36 -0.21 12.71
CA GLU A 309 -8.36 -0.30 13.78
C GLU A 309 -7.59 1.02 13.95
N ILE A 310 -7.26 1.66 12.83
CA ILE A 310 -6.52 2.92 12.81
C ILE A 310 -7.33 4.06 13.44
N LEU A 311 -8.62 4.18 13.10
CA LEU A 311 -9.50 5.23 13.66
C LEU A 311 -9.93 4.97 15.10
N GLY A 312 -9.89 3.72 15.57
CA GLY A 312 -10.42 3.34 16.88
C GLY A 312 -11.95 3.51 16.92
N ASN A 313 -12.45 4.01 18.03
CA ASN A 313 -13.88 4.37 18.20
C ASN A 313 -14.12 5.84 17.81
N GLU A 314 -13.61 6.30 16.69
CA GLU A 314 -13.57 7.70 16.25
C GLU A 314 -12.73 8.64 17.13
N ASP A 315 -11.85 8.10 17.96
CA ASP A 315 -10.95 8.91 18.79
C ASP A 315 -9.87 9.59 17.93
N ARG A 316 -9.51 8.99 16.81
CA ARG A 316 -8.38 9.40 15.95
C ARG A 316 -8.80 9.84 14.55
N GLY A 317 -10.07 10.19 14.37
CA GLY A 317 -10.62 10.62 13.08
C GLY A 317 -12.12 10.47 13.02
N TYR A 318 -12.70 10.53 11.82
CA TYR A 318 -14.13 10.46 11.57
C TYR A 318 -14.45 9.30 10.64
N VAL A 319 -15.56 8.62 10.90
CA VAL A 319 -16.01 7.45 10.12
C VAL A 319 -17.12 7.85 9.14
N LEU A 320 -16.97 7.42 7.88
CA LEU A 320 -18.02 7.46 6.88
C LEU A 320 -18.84 6.17 6.93
N ASP A 321 -20.15 6.32 6.80
CA ASP A 321 -21.07 5.19 6.72
C ASP A 321 -20.91 4.40 5.40
N LEU A 322 -21.26 3.13 5.45
CA LEU A 322 -21.36 2.27 4.27
C LEU A 322 -22.83 1.89 4.04
N PRO A 323 -23.32 1.96 2.81
CA PRO A 323 -22.63 2.39 1.58
C PRO A 323 -22.36 3.90 1.59
N VAL A 324 -21.20 4.31 1.05
CA VAL A 324 -20.80 5.72 0.98
C VAL A 324 -21.86 6.53 0.23
N SER A 325 -22.28 7.68 0.80
CA SER A 325 -23.19 8.63 0.17
C SER A 325 -22.64 10.06 0.21
N LYS A 326 -23.08 10.91 -0.72
CA LYS A 326 -22.72 12.34 -0.74
C LYS A 326 -23.20 13.04 0.52
N ASP A 327 -24.43 12.73 0.97
CA ASP A 327 -25.03 13.37 2.16
C ASP A 327 -24.23 13.06 3.44
N ASN A 328 -23.77 11.82 3.61
CA ASN A 328 -22.93 11.44 4.74
C ASN A 328 -21.58 12.16 4.69
N ILE A 329 -20.91 12.23 3.52
CA ILE A 329 -19.66 12.98 3.34
C ILE A 329 -19.87 14.46 3.69
N LYS A 330 -20.92 15.09 3.14
CA LYS A 330 -21.28 16.49 3.41
C LYS A 330 -21.53 16.76 4.90
N SER A 331 -22.32 15.90 5.54
CA SER A 331 -22.62 16.00 6.98
C SER A 331 -21.34 15.95 7.83
N LYS A 332 -20.45 14.99 7.54
CA LYS A 332 -19.18 14.83 8.27
C LYS A 332 -18.20 15.98 8.02
N ILE A 333 -18.13 16.51 6.81
CA ILE A 333 -17.32 17.72 6.54
C ILE A 333 -17.84 18.91 7.37
N ASN A 334 -19.16 19.13 7.40
CA ASN A 334 -19.74 20.19 8.21
C ASN A 334 -19.46 20.00 9.71
N GLU A 335 -19.55 18.77 10.23
CA GLU A 335 -19.18 18.44 11.62
C GLU A 335 -17.73 18.87 11.91
N ILE A 336 -16.77 18.46 11.06
CA ILE A 336 -15.35 18.78 11.22
C ILE A 336 -15.11 20.29 11.18
N VAL A 337 -15.74 20.99 10.22
CA VAL A 337 -15.55 22.44 10.02
C VAL A 337 -16.16 23.26 11.15
N ASN A 338 -17.28 22.82 11.72
CA ASN A 338 -17.94 23.49 12.84
C ASN A 338 -17.23 23.23 14.17
N GLU A 339 -16.52 22.09 14.30
CA GLU A 339 -15.87 21.65 15.53
C GLU A 339 -14.34 21.56 15.35
N LYS A 340 -13.71 22.59 14.75
CA LYS A 340 -12.27 22.61 14.41
C LYS A 340 -11.35 22.19 15.57
N ASN A 341 -11.66 22.59 16.80
CA ASN A 341 -10.87 22.22 17.98
C ASN A 341 -10.92 20.71 18.24
N VAL A 342 -12.10 20.10 18.17
CA VAL A 342 -12.26 18.64 18.33
C VAL A 342 -11.54 17.92 17.20
N ALA A 343 -11.67 18.41 15.97
CA ALA A 343 -11.00 17.83 14.81
C ALA A 343 -9.47 17.88 14.98
N THR A 344 -8.92 19.00 15.46
CA THR A 344 -7.47 19.12 15.71
C THR A 344 -7.00 18.13 16.79
N ILE A 345 -7.77 17.93 17.86
CA ILE A 345 -7.46 16.95 18.91
C ILE A 345 -7.44 15.54 18.31
N LYS A 346 -8.47 15.14 17.56
CA LYS A 346 -8.52 13.82 16.88
C LYS A 346 -7.36 13.64 15.90
N GLY A 347 -6.96 14.69 15.19
CA GLY A 347 -5.79 14.68 14.31
C GLY A 347 -4.50 14.39 15.08
N GLN A 348 -4.30 15.05 16.24
CA GLN A 348 -3.13 14.85 17.10
C GLN A 348 -3.10 13.44 17.69
N GLU A 349 -4.21 12.94 18.23
CA GLU A 349 -4.35 11.55 18.70
C GLU A 349 -4.02 10.55 17.60
N GLY A 350 -4.48 10.84 16.38
CA GLY A 350 -4.13 10.06 15.19
C GLY A 350 -2.63 10.05 14.93
N ARG A 351 -1.96 11.21 14.98
CA ARG A 351 -0.50 11.32 14.79
C ARG A 351 0.27 10.53 15.85
N ASP A 352 -0.12 10.64 17.11
CA ASP A 352 0.56 9.96 18.22
C ASP A 352 0.44 8.44 18.05
N PHE A 353 -0.73 7.93 17.69
CA PHE A 353 -0.94 6.53 17.37
C PHE A 353 -0.08 6.05 16.18
N ILE A 354 -0.03 6.83 15.08
CA ILE A 354 0.80 6.48 13.92
C ILE A 354 2.28 6.51 14.28
N SER A 355 2.72 7.47 15.08
CA SER A 355 4.11 7.59 15.54
C SER A 355 4.54 6.39 16.38
N GLU A 356 3.65 5.84 17.19
CA GLU A 356 3.90 4.65 18.01
C GLU A 356 3.85 3.35 17.18
N LYS A 357 2.77 3.15 16.41
CA LYS A 357 2.47 1.85 15.80
C LYS A 357 2.95 1.67 14.37
N TYR A 358 3.11 2.77 13.63
CA TYR A 358 3.39 2.76 12.19
C TYR A 358 4.64 3.55 11.81
N ASN A 359 5.51 3.85 12.77
CA ASN A 359 6.80 4.49 12.49
C ASN A 359 7.69 3.58 11.64
N LEU A 360 8.24 4.13 10.55
CA LEU A 360 9.04 3.38 9.58
C LEU A 360 10.31 2.79 10.20
N ALA A 361 11.00 3.53 11.07
CA ALA A 361 12.20 3.06 11.75
C ALA A 361 11.89 1.85 12.65
N ASN A 362 10.80 1.92 13.42
CA ASN A 362 10.34 0.79 14.24
C ASN A 362 9.98 -0.42 13.37
N THR A 363 9.31 -0.19 12.23
CA THR A 363 9.01 -1.24 11.25
C THR A 363 10.29 -1.94 10.79
N PHE A 364 11.32 -1.19 10.40
CA PHE A 364 12.58 -1.77 9.91
C PHE A 364 13.35 -2.50 11.01
N ASN A 365 13.32 -2.03 12.25
CA ASN A 365 13.88 -2.75 13.40
C ASN A 365 13.20 -4.11 13.61
N LEU A 366 11.90 -4.22 13.40
CA LEU A 366 11.20 -5.52 13.46
C LEU A 366 11.68 -6.47 12.35
N TYR A 367 11.90 -5.97 11.14
CA TYR A 367 12.51 -6.76 10.06
C TYR A 367 13.93 -7.19 10.40
N LYS A 368 14.78 -6.30 10.90
CA LYS A 368 16.14 -6.60 11.36
C LYS A 368 16.15 -7.76 12.34
N ASN A 369 15.35 -7.65 13.40
CA ASN A 369 15.29 -8.68 14.44
C ASN A 369 14.80 -10.03 13.89
N LEU A 370 13.88 -10.00 12.93
CA LEU A 370 13.38 -11.22 12.28
C LEU A 370 14.45 -11.90 11.43
N PHE A 371 15.24 -11.11 10.69
CA PHE A 371 16.33 -11.62 9.84
C PHE A 371 17.44 -12.24 10.69
N ILE A 372 17.86 -11.57 11.77
CA ILE A 372 18.89 -12.07 12.70
C ILE A 372 18.42 -13.39 13.31
N LYS A 373 17.20 -13.41 13.87
CA LYS A 373 16.67 -14.62 14.52
C LYS A 373 16.62 -15.82 13.59
N LEU A 374 16.23 -15.63 12.34
CA LEU A 374 16.13 -16.73 11.38
C LEU A 374 17.48 -17.36 11.05
N LEU A 375 18.55 -16.58 11.09
CA LEU A 375 19.92 -17.06 10.84
C LEU A 375 20.54 -17.72 12.07
N GLU A 376 20.24 -17.22 13.27
CA GLU A 376 20.70 -17.83 14.52
C GLU A 376 20.11 -19.24 14.73
N GLU A 377 18.90 -19.49 14.20
CA GLU A 377 18.27 -20.82 14.22
C GLU A 377 19.00 -21.85 13.32
N GLU A 378 19.90 -21.42 12.43
CA GLU A 378 20.74 -22.31 11.59
C GLU A 378 22.02 -22.78 12.29
N HIS A 379 22.46 -22.10 13.34
CA HIS A 379 23.70 -22.40 14.05
C HIS A 379 23.47 -23.24 15.31
N LYS A 380 22.21 -23.61 15.56
CA LYS A 380 21.80 -24.56 16.60
C LYS A 380 21.35 -25.90 16.02
#